data_0a968da452dd814a5174c2a3ed598f49
#
_entry.id   0a968da452dd814a5174c2a3ed598f49
#
_cell.length_a   1.000
_cell.length_b   1.000
_cell.length_c   1.000
_cell.angle_alpha   90.00
_cell.angle_beta   90.00
_cell.angle_gamma   90.00
#
_symmetry.space_group_name_H-M   'P 1'
#
loop_
_entity.id
_entity.type
_entity.pdbx_description
1 polymer ?
#
loop_
_entity_poly.entity_id
_entity_poly.type
_entity_poly.pdbx_seq_one_letter_code
_entity_poly.pdbx_strand_id
1 'polypeptide(L)'
;MNSNRLKEFRDIMSRTGCPLEVIEGDLIKRGFFTAPASTRYHGAYEGGLFDHSLATTKALVELTEKLGLKWKHSRSPYVVGMLHDLCKCDSYVWDIEKDKYCYNPEIIIPGHADKSVFMAMKYFDLTEEEIACIRWHMGAYERDPKMWEYYGRAIEKYPNVLYTHTADMIASKIQGV
;
A
#
# COMPACT_ATOMS: atom_id res chain seq x y z
N MET A 1 -4.10 19.13 8.22
CA MET A 1 -4.31 17.67 8.03
C MET A 1 -5.81 17.40 7.92
N ASN A 2 -6.24 16.62 6.95
CA ASN A 2 -7.67 16.36 6.68
C ASN A 2 -8.24 15.41 7.76
N SER A 3 -9.15 15.93 8.61
CA SER A 3 -9.77 15.16 9.69
C SER A 3 -10.58 13.94 9.21
N ASN A 4 -11.08 13.98 7.97
CA ASN A 4 -11.82 12.89 7.38
C ASN A 4 -10.91 11.69 7.07
N ARG A 5 -9.68 11.90 6.55
CA ARG A 5 -8.70 10.84 6.29
C ARG A 5 -8.33 10.10 7.58
N LEU A 6 -8.13 10.82 8.68
CA LEU A 6 -7.84 10.18 9.97
C LEU A 6 -9.00 9.34 10.47
N LYS A 7 -10.23 9.83 10.33
CA LYS A 7 -11.43 9.06 10.70
C LYS A 7 -11.50 7.77 9.89
N GLU A 8 -11.40 7.85 8.57
CA GLU A 8 -11.42 6.66 7.68
C GLU A 8 -10.29 5.67 8.00
N PHE A 9 -9.08 6.19 8.28
CA PHE A 9 -7.95 5.36 8.73
C PHE A 9 -8.28 4.59 10.00
N ARG A 10 -8.80 5.27 11.03
CA ARG A 10 -9.18 4.64 12.30
C ARG A 10 -10.26 3.58 12.12
N ASP A 11 -11.28 3.88 11.30
CA ASP A 11 -12.37 2.95 11.01
C ASP A 11 -11.84 1.65 10.35
N ILE A 12 -10.94 1.76 9.38
CA ILE A 12 -10.31 0.62 8.71
C ILE A 12 -9.37 -0.12 9.68
N MET A 13 -8.46 0.59 10.33
CA MET A 13 -7.41 -0.03 11.14
C MET A 13 -7.92 -0.60 12.46
N SER A 14 -9.09 -0.20 12.94
CA SER A 14 -9.75 -0.84 14.08
C SER A 14 -10.03 -2.34 13.85
N ARG A 15 -10.13 -2.75 12.58
CA ARG A 15 -10.31 -4.16 12.17
C ARG A 15 -9.03 -5.01 12.30
N THR A 16 -7.88 -4.38 12.53
CA THR A 16 -6.58 -5.08 12.55
C THR A 16 -6.14 -5.52 13.93
N GLY A 17 -6.76 -4.98 14.99
CA GLY A 17 -6.33 -5.19 16.39
C GLY A 17 -5.02 -4.50 16.75
N CYS A 18 -4.48 -3.64 15.89
CA CYS A 18 -3.28 -2.85 16.19
C CYS A 18 -3.62 -1.68 17.14
N PRO A 19 -2.76 -1.34 18.09
CA PRO A 19 -2.88 -0.10 18.88
C PRO A 19 -2.81 1.13 17.97
N LEU A 20 -3.95 1.76 17.72
CA LEU A 20 -4.10 2.83 16.72
C LEU A 20 -3.21 4.04 17.01
N GLU A 21 -3.04 4.40 18.30
CA GLU A 21 -2.26 5.57 18.71
C GLU A 21 -0.78 5.47 18.27
N VAL A 22 -0.23 4.26 18.27
CA VAL A 22 1.18 4.03 17.91
C VAL A 22 1.37 4.17 16.41
N ILE A 23 0.56 3.46 15.62
CA ILE A 23 0.69 3.47 14.15
C ILE A 23 0.29 4.81 13.56
N GLU A 24 -0.81 5.43 14.02
CA GLU A 24 -1.30 6.70 13.51
C GLU A 24 -0.26 7.81 13.71
N GLY A 25 0.29 7.94 14.92
CA GLY A 25 1.26 8.99 15.23
C GLY A 25 2.55 8.88 14.41
N ASP A 26 3.03 7.67 14.14
CA ASP A 26 4.21 7.47 13.28
C ASP A 26 3.89 7.71 11.80
N LEU A 27 2.73 7.28 11.31
CA LEU A 27 2.31 7.51 9.92
C LEU A 27 2.06 9.01 9.63
N ILE A 28 1.54 9.76 10.60
CA ILE A 28 1.43 11.23 10.49
C ILE A 28 2.82 11.85 10.32
N LYS A 29 3.77 11.48 11.17
CA LYS A 29 5.15 12.00 11.11
C LYS A 29 5.87 11.66 9.80
N ARG A 30 5.55 10.49 9.21
CA ARG A 30 6.09 10.04 7.92
C ARG A 30 5.42 10.68 6.70
N GLY A 31 4.35 11.43 6.88
CA GLY A 31 3.63 12.05 5.78
C GLY A 31 2.67 11.14 5.03
N PHE A 32 2.26 9.99 5.59
CA PHE A 32 1.34 9.05 4.92
C PHE A 32 0.02 9.71 4.47
N PHE A 33 -0.47 10.67 5.23
CA PHE A 33 -1.73 11.38 4.94
C PHE A 33 -1.56 12.59 4.02
N THR A 34 -0.33 12.94 3.66
CA THR A 34 -0.01 14.12 2.84
C THR A 34 0.80 13.79 1.60
N ALA A 35 1.54 12.66 1.58
CA ALA A 35 2.31 12.24 0.44
C ALA A 35 1.42 11.91 -0.78
N PRO A 36 1.89 12.13 -2.01
CA PRO A 36 1.21 11.69 -3.22
C PRO A 36 1.41 10.19 -3.46
N ALA A 37 0.51 9.54 -4.20
CA ALA A 37 0.68 8.15 -4.63
C ALA A 37 1.63 8.00 -5.83
N SER A 38 1.80 9.07 -6.63
CA SER A 38 2.71 9.10 -7.78
C SER A 38 3.15 10.53 -8.09
N THR A 39 4.08 10.69 -9.04
CA THR A 39 4.51 12.03 -9.51
C THR A 39 3.60 12.61 -10.59
N ARG A 40 2.82 11.81 -11.32
CA ARG A 40 2.05 12.26 -12.49
C ARG A 40 0.86 11.36 -12.90
N TYR A 41 0.71 10.21 -12.25
CA TYR A 41 -0.37 9.27 -12.57
C TYR A 41 -1.50 9.40 -11.55
N HIS A 42 -2.06 8.28 -11.09
CA HIS A 42 -3.08 8.26 -10.05
C HIS A 42 -2.54 8.89 -8.75
N GLY A 43 -3.41 9.57 -8.01
CA GLY A 43 -3.08 10.13 -6.70
C GLY A 43 -1.90 11.11 -6.68
N ALA A 44 -1.61 11.83 -7.78
CA ALA A 44 -0.51 12.80 -7.88
C ALA A 44 -0.88 14.16 -7.23
N TYR A 45 -1.39 14.11 -6.00
CA TYR A 45 -1.82 15.27 -5.21
C TYR A 45 -1.58 15.03 -3.72
N GLU A 46 -1.68 16.08 -2.90
CA GLU A 46 -1.49 16.00 -1.46
C GLU A 46 -2.48 15.03 -0.80
N GLY A 47 -1.94 13.96 -0.20
CA GLY A 47 -2.70 12.88 0.43
C GLY A 47 -3.18 11.79 -0.51
N GLY A 48 -2.76 11.83 -1.78
CA GLY A 48 -3.08 10.80 -2.76
C GLY A 48 -2.63 9.41 -2.33
N LEU A 49 -1.53 9.29 -1.58
CA LEU A 49 -1.08 8.00 -1.02
C LEU A 49 -2.12 7.37 -0.09
N PHE A 50 -2.67 8.17 0.82
CA PHE A 50 -3.72 7.67 1.71
C PHE A 50 -4.99 7.29 0.93
N ASP A 51 -5.43 8.16 0.02
CA ASP A 51 -6.66 7.93 -0.77
C ASP A 51 -6.53 6.65 -1.62
N HIS A 52 -5.37 6.42 -2.23
CA HIS A 52 -5.03 5.19 -2.97
C HIS A 52 -5.02 3.95 -2.05
N SER A 53 -4.33 4.03 -0.92
CA SER A 53 -4.27 2.92 0.05
C SER A 53 -5.65 2.55 0.58
N LEU A 54 -6.50 3.54 0.85
CA LEU A 54 -7.88 3.34 1.28
C LEU A 54 -8.72 2.66 0.20
N ALA A 55 -8.60 3.13 -1.05
CA ALA A 55 -9.31 2.57 -2.20
C ALA A 55 -8.89 1.12 -2.46
N THR A 56 -7.58 0.84 -2.43
CA THR A 56 -7.03 -0.52 -2.55
C THR A 56 -7.53 -1.42 -1.43
N THR A 57 -7.57 -0.92 -0.18
CA THR A 57 -8.10 -1.68 0.96
C THR A 57 -9.57 -2.05 0.76
N LYS A 58 -10.40 -1.06 0.39
CA LYS A 58 -11.83 -1.29 0.14
C LYS A 58 -12.06 -2.31 -0.99
N ALA A 59 -11.30 -2.19 -2.08
CA ALA A 59 -11.38 -3.14 -3.19
C ALA A 59 -10.94 -4.57 -2.78
N LEU A 60 -9.86 -4.70 -2.01
CA LEU A 60 -9.37 -6.00 -1.55
C LEU A 60 -10.34 -6.67 -0.57
N VAL A 61 -10.96 -5.90 0.33
CA VAL A 61 -12.00 -6.38 1.24
C VAL A 61 -13.23 -6.84 0.45
N GLU A 62 -13.68 -6.06 -0.53
CA GLU A 62 -14.80 -6.40 -1.39
C GLU A 62 -14.54 -7.68 -2.21
N LEU A 63 -13.34 -7.82 -2.80
CA LEU A 63 -12.93 -9.06 -3.47
C LEU A 63 -12.90 -10.24 -2.50
N THR A 64 -12.40 -10.04 -1.29
CA THR A 64 -12.37 -11.05 -0.23
C THR A 64 -13.77 -11.58 0.08
N GLU A 65 -14.73 -10.68 0.26
CA GLU A 65 -16.12 -11.04 0.58
C GLU A 65 -16.82 -11.71 -0.60
N LYS A 66 -16.77 -11.10 -1.79
CA LYS A 66 -17.47 -11.58 -2.98
C LYS A 66 -16.96 -12.93 -3.49
N LEU A 67 -15.66 -13.17 -3.41
CA LEU A 67 -15.02 -14.39 -3.90
C LEU A 67 -14.77 -15.42 -2.79
N GLY A 68 -15.05 -15.08 -1.54
CA GLY A 68 -14.83 -15.97 -0.39
C GLY A 68 -13.34 -16.27 -0.17
N LEU A 69 -12.45 -15.29 -0.41
CA LEU A 69 -11.01 -15.48 -0.28
C LEU A 69 -10.65 -15.86 1.15
N LYS A 70 -9.71 -16.78 1.28
CA LYS A 70 -9.23 -17.26 2.58
C LYS A 70 -7.90 -16.61 2.90
N TRP A 71 -7.82 -15.98 4.06
CA TRP A 71 -6.63 -15.37 4.62
C TRP A 71 -6.22 -16.09 5.90
N LYS A 72 -4.93 -16.09 6.22
CA LYS A 72 -4.46 -16.63 7.49
C LYS A 72 -5.04 -15.89 8.70
N HIS A 73 -5.20 -14.57 8.57
CA HIS A 73 -5.86 -13.73 9.57
C HIS A 73 -6.97 -12.88 8.92
N SER A 74 -8.07 -12.67 9.63
CA SER A 74 -9.17 -11.80 9.16
C SER A 74 -8.74 -10.34 8.97
N ARG A 75 -7.65 -9.91 9.63
CA ARG A 75 -7.06 -8.57 9.48
C ARG A 75 -6.30 -8.39 8.17
N SER A 76 -5.84 -9.47 7.52
CA SER A 76 -4.85 -9.41 6.43
C SER A 76 -5.26 -8.50 5.27
N PRO A 77 -6.50 -8.52 4.73
CA PRO A 77 -6.87 -7.63 3.63
C PRO A 77 -6.78 -6.14 4.01
N TYR A 78 -7.03 -5.80 5.30
CA TYR A 78 -6.92 -4.43 5.80
C TYR A 78 -5.45 -4.00 5.94
N VAL A 79 -4.61 -4.86 6.51
CA VAL A 79 -3.17 -4.60 6.69
C VAL A 79 -2.48 -4.49 5.33
N VAL A 80 -2.70 -5.46 4.44
CA VAL A 80 -2.09 -5.49 3.11
C VAL A 80 -2.52 -4.28 2.28
N GLY A 81 -3.82 -4.04 2.15
CA GLY A 81 -4.34 -2.94 1.34
C GLY A 81 -3.86 -1.56 1.84
N MET A 82 -3.89 -1.33 3.17
CA MET A 82 -3.50 -0.03 3.73
C MET A 82 -1.99 0.23 3.68
N LEU A 83 -1.16 -0.82 3.75
CA LEU A 83 0.29 -0.66 3.94
C LEU A 83 1.14 -1.06 2.73
N HIS A 84 0.54 -1.54 1.61
CA HIS A 84 1.29 -2.04 0.46
C HIS A 84 2.26 -1.00 -0.12
N ASP A 85 1.90 0.26 -0.06
CA ASP A 85 2.61 1.40 -0.66
C ASP A 85 3.29 2.34 0.36
N LEU A 86 3.54 1.89 1.59
CA LEU A 86 4.16 2.72 2.65
C LEU A 86 5.47 3.37 2.25
N CYS A 87 6.24 2.76 1.36
CA CYS A 87 7.49 3.33 0.84
C CYS A 87 7.31 4.71 0.21
N LYS A 88 6.10 5.02 -0.27
CA LYS A 88 5.79 6.31 -0.91
C LYS A 88 5.73 7.49 0.06
N CYS A 89 5.72 7.25 1.37
CA CYS A 89 5.77 8.31 2.38
C CYS A 89 6.96 9.26 2.21
N ASP A 90 8.10 8.77 1.69
CA ASP A 90 9.31 9.55 1.47
C ASP A 90 9.85 9.48 0.04
N SER A 91 9.13 8.78 -0.85
CA SER A 91 9.59 8.56 -2.23
C SER A 91 9.49 9.80 -3.10
N TYR A 92 8.68 10.76 -2.72
CA TYR A 92 8.42 11.96 -3.51
C TYR A 92 8.54 13.23 -2.67
N VAL A 93 9.04 14.29 -3.31
CA VAL A 93 9.13 15.64 -2.77
C VAL A 93 8.50 16.63 -3.74
N TRP A 94 7.94 17.71 -3.20
CA TRP A 94 7.45 18.80 -4.03
C TRP A 94 8.62 19.65 -4.53
N ASP A 95 8.75 19.77 -5.84
CA ASP A 95 9.75 20.61 -6.50
C ASP A 95 9.09 21.97 -6.83
N ILE A 96 9.50 23.01 -6.10
CA ILE A 96 8.93 24.36 -6.22
C ILE A 96 9.22 24.96 -7.61
N GLU A 97 10.39 24.69 -8.17
CA GLU A 97 10.78 25.26 -9.47
C GLU A 97 9.97 24.64 -10.62
N LYS A 98 9.64 23.34 -10.50
CA LYS A 98 8.89 22.59 -11.50
C LYS A 98 7.39 22.56 -11.24
N ASP A 99 6.95 23.08 -10.09
CA ASP A 99 5.54 23.06 -9.65
C ASP A 99 4.91 21.66 -9.75
N LYS A 100 5.65 20.64 -9.26
CA LYS A 100 5.20 19.23 -9.29
C LYS A 100 5.96 18.35 -8.31
N TYR A 101 5.40 17.17 -8.05
CA TYR A 101 6.11 16.12 -7.31
C TYR A 101 7.22 15.49 -8.17
N CYS A 102 8.39 15.33 -7.58
CA CYS A 102 9.56 14.67 -8.16
C CYS A 102 10.03 13.53 -7.25
N TYR A 103 10.82 12.60 -7.79
CA TYR A 103 11.47 11.59 -6.95
C TYR A 103 12.40 12.27 -5.96
N ASN A 104 12.36 11.79 -4.71
CA ASN A 104 13.23 12.27 -3.66
C ASN A 104 14.67 11.78 -3.90
N PRO A 105 15.63 12.69 -4.15
CA PRO A 105 17.02 12.31 -4.41
C PRO A 105 17.76 11.80 -3.15
N GLU A 106 17.24 12.04 -1.96
CA GLU A 106 17.85 11.67 -0.68
C GLU A 106 17.45 10.27 -0.19
N ILE A 107 16.76 9.47 -1.02
CA ILE A 107 16.38 8.11 -0.64
C ILE A 107 17.63 7.25 -0.46
N ILE A 108 17.80 6.69 0.76
CA ILE A 108 18.92 5.80 1.10
C ILE A 108 18.54 4.31 1.04
N ILE A 109 17.24 3.98 1.08
CA ILE A 109 16.73 2.62 0.95
C ILE A 109 15.89 2.57 -0.34
N PRO A 110 16.47 2.08 -1.44
CA PRO A 110 15.72 1.90 -2.68
C PRO A 110 14.78 0.70 -2.58
N GLY A 111 13.94 0.54 -3.60
CA GLY A 111 12.99 -0.57 -3.68
C GLY A 111 11.59 -0.14 -3.26
N HIS A 112 10.62 -0.46 -4.11
CA HIS A 112 9.26 -0.02 -3.90
C HIS A 112 8.55 -0.94 -2.89
N ALA A 113 8.34 -2.18 -3.25
CA ALA A 113 7.55 -3.11 -2.47
C ALA A 113 8.30 -3.66 -1.24
N ASP A 114 9.59 -4.01 -1.38
CA ASP A 114 10.40 -4.51 -0.26
C ASP A 114 10.50 -3.49 0.87
N LYS A 115 10.67 -2.20 0.53
CA LYS A 115 10.67 -1.11 1.51
C LYS A 115 9.34 -1.01 2.24
N SER A 116 8.20 -1.18 1.53
CA SER A 116 6.88 -1.21 2.18
C SER A 116 6.75 -2.35 3.18
N VAL A 117 7.26 -3.55 2.86
CA VAL A 117 7.31 -4.69 3.79
C VAL A 117 8.10 -4.32 5.05
N PHE A 118 9.34 -3.80 4.92
CA PHE A 118 10.16 -3.41 6.07
C PHE A 118 9.48 -2.35 6.94
N MET A 119 8.78 -1.40 6.32
CA MET A 119 8.06 -0.37 7.05
C MET A 119 6.84 -0.94 7.79
N ALA A 120 6.07 -1.83 7.15
CA ALA A 120 4.89 -2.45 7.74
C ALA A 120 5.23 -3.39 8.92
N MET A 121 6.38 -4.08 8.86
CA MET A 121 6.88 -4.94 9.94
C MET A 121 7.17 -4.20 11.24
N LYS A 122 7.22 -2.87 11.23
CA LYS A 122 7.32 -2.08 12.47
C LYS A 122 6.04 -2.09 13.30
N TYR A 123 4.90 -2.34 12.67
CA TYR A 123 3.58 -2.26 13.28
C TYR A 123 2.92 -3.63 13.44
N PHE A 124 3.28 -4.59 12.59
CA PHE A 124 2.68 -5.91 12.55
C PHE A 124 3.73 -7.00 12.46
N ASP A 125 3.50 -8.09 13.20
CA ASP A 125 4.12 -9.38 12.88
C ASP A 125 3.38 -9.94 11.66
N LEU A 126 3.96 -9.67 10.48
CA LEU A 126 3.38 -10.04 9.19
C LEU A 126 3.55 -11.53 8.94
N THR A 127 2.50 -12.16 8.45
CA THR A 127 2.58 -13.53 7.94
C THR A 127 3.34 -13.57 6.60
N GLU A 128 3.85 -14.73 6.20
CA GLU A 128 4.47 -14.90 4.88
C GLU A 128 3.51 -14.52 3.75
N GLU A 129 2.20 -14.78 3.90
CA GLU A 129 1.19 -14.38 2.93
C GLU A 129 1.06 -12.85 2.82
N GLU A 130 0.97 -12.13 3.96
CA GLU A 130 0.91 -10.67 3.98
C GLU A 130 2.18 -10.05 3.37
N ILE A 131 3.36 -10.60 3.70
CA ILE A 131 4.64 -10.21 3.09
C ILE A 131 4.61 -10.42 1.57
N ALA A 132 4.18 -11.61 1.11
CA ALA A 132 4.10 -11.92 -0.32
C ALA A 132 3.11 -10.99 -1.04
N CYS A 133 1.95 -10.71 -0.45
CA CYS A 133 0.96 -9.80 -1.00
C CYS A 133 1.51 -8.38 -1.15
N ILE A 134 2.16 -7.83 -0.10
CA ILE A 134 2.78 -6.51 -0.16
C ILE A 134 3.96 -6.51 -1.15
N ARG A 135 4.83 -7.52 -1.10
CA ARG A 135 6.02 -7.60 -1.98
C ARG A 135 5.65 -7.64 -3.45
N TRP A 136 4.61 -8.36 -3.82
CA TRP A 136 4.28 -8.65 -5.21
C TRP A 136 3.05 -7.88 -5.72
N HIS A 137 2.58 -6.84 -5.00
CA HIS A 137 1.41 -6.06 -5.43
C HIS A 137 1.57 -5.41 -6.81
N MET A 138 2.82 -5.07 -7.22
CA MET A 138 3.08 -4.55 -8.56
C MET A 138 2.78 -5.54 -9.68
N GLY A 139 2.79 -6.85 -9.41
CA GLY A 139 2.37 -7.88 -10.34
C GLY A 139 3.00 -7.75 -11.72
N ALA A 140 2.16 -7.55 -12.74
CA ALA A 140 2.58 -7.41 -14.14
C ALA A 140 3.51 -6.23 -14.44
N TYR A 141 3.67 -5.27 -13.51
CA TYR A 141 4.62 -4.15 -13.64
C TYR A 141 6.01 -4.45 -13.07
N GLU A 142 6.28 -5.67 -12.61
CA GLU A 142 7.62 -6.09 -12.26
C GLU A 142 8.51 -6.07 -13.52
N ARG A 143 9.62 -5.33 -13.44
CA ARG A 143 10.47 -5.06 -14.62
C ARG A 143 11.54 -6.11 -14.87
N ASP A 144 11.98 -6.81 -13.82
CA ASP A 144 12.99 -7.85 -13.96
C ASP A 144 12.33 -9.18 -14.35
N PRO A 145 12.62 -9.74 -15.55
CA PRO A 145 12.06 -11.02 -15.97
C PRO A 145 12.38 -12.18 -15.02
N LYS A 146 13.51 -12.11 -14.30
CA LYS A 146 13.86 -13.15 -13.31
C LYS A 146 12.91 -13.14 -12.12
N MET A 147 12.32 -12.00 -11.79
CA MET A 147 11.36 -11.87 -10.70
C MET A 147 10.00 -12.48 -11.04
N TRP A 148 9.68 -12.67 -12.33
CA TRP A 148 8.42 -13.27 -12.74
C TRP A 148 8.27 -14.73 -12.27
N GLU A 149 9.35 -15.47 -12.19
CA GLU A 149 9.33 -16.84 -11.65
C GLU A 149 8.96 -16.84 -10.16
N TYR A 150 9.54 -15.91 -9.39
CA TYR A 150 9.21 -15.76 -7.96
C TYR A 150 7.77 -15.27 -7.76
N TYR A 151 7.32 -14.35 -8.59
CA TYR A 151 5.93 -13.86 -8.59
C TYR A 151 4.94 -15.01 -8.87
N GLY A 152 5.23 -15.84 -9.89
CA GLY A 152 4.43 -17.03 -10.19
C GLY A 152 4.34 -17.99 -9.00
N ARG A 153 5.49 -18.32 -8.38
CA ARG A 153 5.52 -19.15 -7.16
C ARG A 153 4.75 -18.53 -5.99
N ALA A 154 4.81 -17.20 -5.85
CA ALA A 154 4.06 -16.49 -4.81
C ALA A 154 2.55 -16.63 -5.02
N ILE A 155 2.05 -16.51 -6.26
CA ILE A 155 0.62 -16.71 -6.58
C ILE A 155 0.21 -18.17 -6.34
N GLU A 156 1.03 -19.14 -6.73
CA GLU A 156 0.74 -20.56 -6.51
C GLU A 156 0.62 -20.89 -5.02
N LYS A 157 1.51 -20.33 -4.18
CA LYS A 157 1.50 -20.55 -2.75
C LYS A 157 0.42 -19.73 -2.02
N TYR A 158 0.23 -18.48 -2.43
CA TYR A 158 -0.68 -17.50 -1.83
C TYR A 158 -1.50 -16.78 -2.92
N PRO A 159 -2.63 -17.35 -3.35
CA PRO A 159 -3.46 -16.76 -4.42
C PRO A 159 -3.89 -15.31 -4.16
N ASN A 160 -3.94 -14.88 -2.88
CA ASN A 160 -4.27 -13.52 -2.50
C ASN A 160 -3.26 -12.46 -3.00
N VAL A 161 -2.07 -12.88 -3.43
CA VAL A 161 -1.10 -12.03 -4.15
C VAL A 161 -1.72 -11.46 -5.43
N LEU A 162 -2.41 -12.30 -6.22
CA LEU A 162 -3.08 -11.86 -7.45
C LEU A 162 -4.23 -10.89 -7.15
N TYR A 163 -5.00 -11.15 -6.10
CA TYR A 163 -6.12 -10.28 -5.72
C TYR A 163 -5.65 -8.96 -5.13
N THR A 164 -4.50 -8.94 -4.46
CA THR A 164 -3.86 -7.70 -4.01
C THR A 164 -3.46 -6.83 -5.20
N HIS A 165 -2.79 -7.39 -6.21
CA HIS A 165 -2.49 -6.69 -7.46
C HIS A 165 -3.77 -6.19 -8.16
N THR A 166 -4.80 -7.02 -8.22
CA THR A 166 -6.10 -6.64 -8.82
C THR A 166 -6.74 -5.47 -8.08
N ALA A 167 -6.72 -5.46 -6.75
CA ALA A 167 -7.26 -4.37 -5.94
C ALA A 167 -6.50 -3.05 -6.15
N ASP A 168 -5.17 -3.09 -6.23
CA ASP A 168 -4.33 -1.94 -6.59
C ASP A 168 -4.69 -1.42 -7.99
N MET A 169 -4.85 -2.31 -8.97
CA MET A 169 -5.26 -1.94 -10.33
C MET A 169 -6.66 -1.33 -10.38
N ILE A 170 -7.60 -1.80 -9.57
CA ILE A 170 -8.93 -1.20 -9.44
C ILE A 170 -8.79 0.23 -8.91
N ALA A 171 -8.04 0.45 -7.82
CA ALA A 171 -7.83 1.76 -7.25
C ALA A 171 -7.14 2.71 -8.26
N SER A 172 -6.03 2.29 -8.86
CA SER A 172 -5.20 3.14 -9.71
C SER A 172 -5.76 3.37 -11.11
N LYS A 173 -6.39 2.37 -11.76
CA LYS A 173 -6.81 2.45 -13.16
C LYS A 173 -8.31 2.66 -13.37
N ILE A 174 -9.13 2.17 -12.45
CA ILE A 174 -10.59 2.28 -12.56
C ILE A 174 -11.08 3.48 -11.75
N GLN A 175 -10.61 3.64 -10.51
CA GLN A 175 -11.04 4.73 -9.62
C GLN A 175 -10.17 5.99 -9.76
N GLY A 176 -8.95 5.87 -10.27
CA GLY A 176 -8.06 7.01 -10.57
C GLY A 176 -7.39 7.63 -9.34
N VAL A 177 -7.32 6.89 -8.25
CA VAL A 177 -6.70 7.33 -6.99
C VAL A 177 -5.44 6.54 -6.66
#